data_57a067612b5eb6505bcd783ace0abe04
#
_entry.id   57a067612b5eb6505bcd783ace0abe04
#
_cell.length_a   1.000
_cell.length_b   1.000
_cell.length_c   1.000
_cell.angle_alpha   90.00
_cell.angle_beta   90.00
_cell.angle_gamma   90.00
#
_symmetry.space_group_name_H-M   'P 1'
#
loop_
_entity.id
_entity.type
_entity.pdbx_description
1 polymer ?
#
loop_
_entity_poly.entity_id
_entity_poly.type
_entity_poly.pdbx_seq_one_letter_code
_entity_poly.pdbx_strand_id
1 'polypeptide(L)'
;MPSDGAVIAYDANPFVKSVIEDIPNAITFGLAHTCDYFATDIEFSADGMPEFSVNHGGQVLCRVKLAVPGEHNILNALAAFACCNILGVDTDVIVKTLESFTGTQRRFDLQGTTSKGNKIIDDYAHHPTEIKATLAAVRNMKHNKLWCLFQPHTYTRTMALMDEFAGAFTAADKVVLAEIYAAREKNIHKISSKQLVEKIREKEPGKEVYYFDSFDEIASFVYNNAQEDDLILTMGAGDIYKVGEMILKLDENR
;
A
#
# COMPACT_ATOMS: atom_id res chain seq x y z
N MET A 1 25.79 10.54 12.56
CA MET A 1 24.97 11.67 12.12
C MET A 1 25.75 12.95 12.42
N PRO A 2 25.70 14.01 11.58
CA PRO A 2 26.28 15.31 11.91
C PRO A 2 25.65 15.89 13.19
N SER A 3 26.40 16.75 13.90
CA SER A 3 25.92 17.33 15.17
C SER A 3 24.70 18.27 15.02
N ASP A 4 24.49 18.79 13.82
CA ASP A 4 23.36 19.64 13.42
C ASP A 4 22.26 18.88 12.66
N GLY A 5 22.41 17.57 12.48
CA GLY A 5 21.42 16.72 11.85
C GLY A 5 20.29 16.33 12.80
N ALA A 6 19.11 15.97 12.25
CA ALA A 6 17.99 15.44 12.98
C ALA A 6 17.57 14.06 12.43
N VAL A 7 17.00 13.23 13.28
CA VAL A 7 16.37 11.96 12.89
C VAL A 7 14.87 12.12 13.05
N ILE A 8 14.12 11.85 11.98
CA ILE A 8 12.65 11.85 12.01
C ILE A 8 12.20 10.39 12.03
N ALA A 9 11.46 10.01 13.06
CA ALA A 9 11.21 8.62 13.39
C ALA A 9 9.72 8.35 13.67
N TYR A 10 9.21 7.21 13.14
CA TYR A 10 7.86 6.74 13.42
C TYR A 10 7.75 6.14 14.82
N ASP A 11 6.98 6.78 15.70
CA ASP A 11 6.92 6.44 17.13
C ASP A 11 6.22 5.12 17.46
N ALA A 12 5.30 4.64 16.62
CA ALA A 12 4.53 3.44 16.95
C ALA A 12 5.29 2.11 16.80
N ASN A 13 6.53 2.13 16.27
CA ASN A 13 7.35 0.93 16.13
C ASN A 13 8.33 0.77 17.32
N PRO A 14 8.21 -0.30 18.16
CA PRO A 14 9.08 -0.50 19.32
C PRO A 14 10.57 -0.58 18.99
N PHE A 15 10.92 -1.16 17.82
CA PHE A 15 12.32 -1.23 17.37
C PHE A 15 12.86 0.14 17.00
N VAL A 16 12.04 0.99 16.37
CA VAL A 16 12.43 2.37 16.06
C VAL A 16 12.67 3.14 17.38
N LYS A 17 11.76 3.01 18.35
CA LYS A 17 11.93 3.62 19.68
C LYS A 17 13.27 3.26 20.34
N SER A 18 13.62 1.98 20.36
CA SER A 18 14.88 1.53 20.95
C SER A 18 16.12 2.06 20.24
N VAL A 19 16.01 2.34 18.93
CA VAL A 19 17.16 2.88 18.14
C VAL A 19 17.32 4.39 18.37
N ILE A 20 16.21 5.13 18.57
CA ILE A 20 16.26 6.60 18.70
C ILE A 20 16.44 7.08 20.14
N GLU A 21 16.32 6.19 21.14
CA GLU A 21 16.36 6.52 22.57
C GLU A 21 17.62 7.33 22.97
N ASP A 22 18.77 6.99 22.36
CA ASP A 22 20.06 7.65 22.62
C ASP A 22 20.39 8.74 21.58
N ILE A 23 19.46 9.13 20.71
CA ILE A 23 19.69 10.13 19.67
C ILE A 23 19.17 11.51 20.14
N PRO A 24 20.07 12.50 20.44
CA PRO A 24 19.68 13.77 21.03
C PRO A 24 18.69 14.61 20.21
N ASN A 25 18.73 14.49 18.88
CA ASN A 25 17.89 15.26 17.94
C ASN A 25 16.89 14.34 17.22
N ALA A 26 16.37 13.32 17.93
CA ALA A 26 15.29 12.50 17.40
C ALA A 26 13.98 13.27 17.52
N ILE A 27 13.21 13.28 16.43
CA ILE A 27 11.91 13.92 16.31
C ILE A 27 10.93 12.84 15.88
N THR A 28 9.89 12.68 16.65
CA THR A 28 8.91 11.61 16.46
C THR A 28 7.69 12.08 15.68
N PHE A 29 7.13 11.19 14.87
CA PHE A 29 5.84 11.43 14.22
C PHE A 29 4.93 10.19 14.32
N GLY A 30 3.63 10.43 14.27
CA GLY A 30 2.64 9.36 14.36
C GLY A 30 1.22 9.87 14.57
N LEU A 31 0.34 8.97 15.05
CA LEU A 31 -1.04 9.31 15.38
C LEU A 31 -1.25 9.53 16.89
N ALA A 32 -0.25 9.19 17.70
CA ALA A 32 -0.32 9.37 19.13
C ALA A 32 0.04 10.81 19.54
N HIS A 33 -0.70 11.39 20.48
CA HIS A 33 -0.45 12.74 21.03
C HIS A 33 0.90 12.87 21.76
N THR A 34 1.61 11.77 21.94
CA THR A 34 2.96 11.73 22.53
C THR A 34 4.06 12.02 21.54
N CYS A 35 3.74 12.02 20.24
CA CYS A 35 4.69 12.36 19.17
C CYS A 35 4.93 13.86 19.08
N ASP A 36 6.10 14.27 18.58
CA ASP A 36 6.40 15.68 18.32
C ASP A 36 5.52 16.25 17.21
N TYR A 37 5.28 15.46 16.15
CA TYR A 37 4.31 15.74 15.08
C TYR A 37 3.26 14.65 15.03
N PHE A 38 1.98 15.01 15.13
CA PHE A 38 0.90 14.03 15.08
C PHE A 38 -0.34 14.55 14.35
N ALA A 39 -1.13 13.61 13.80
CA ALA A 39 -2.38 13.92 13.12
C ALA A 39 -3.58 13.77 14.07
N THR A 40 -4.54 14.71 13.96
CA THR A 40 -5.88 14.64 14.59
C THR A 40 -6.95 14.95 13.55
N ASP A 41 -8.22 14.81 13.94
CA ASP A 41 -9.39 15.15 13.11
C ASP A 41 -9.33 14.50 11.73
N ILE A 42 -8.94 13.21 11.70
CA ILE A 42 -8.76 12.44 10.47
C ILE A 42 -10.12 12.08 9.90
N GLU A 43 -10.36 12.51 8.67
CA GLU A 43 -11.55 12.21 7.89
C GLU A 43 -11.13 11.62 6.54
N PHE A 44 -11.99 10.75 5.96
CA PHE A 44 -11.75 10.19 4.64
C PHE A 44 -12.88 10.55 3.69
N SER A 45 -12.57 11.01 2.49
CA SER A 45 -13.54 11.20 1.42
C SER A 45 -14.12 9.85 0.93
N ALA A 46 -15.15 9.91 0.10
CA ALA A 46 -15.73 8.71 -0.53
C ALA A 46 -14.73 7.93 -1.41
N ASP A 47 -13.68 8.59 -1.90
CA ASP A 47 -12.59 8.00 -2.69
C ASP A 47 -11.39 7.60 -1.81
N GLY A 48 -11.53 7.64 -0.47
CA GLY A 48 -10.50 7.21 0.48
C GLY A 48 -9.37 8.22 0.71
N MET A 49 -9.49 9.46 0.23
CA MET A 49 -8.49 10.51 0.42
C MET A 49 -8.60 11.09 1.83
N PRO A 50 -7.50 11.11 2.62
CA PRO A 50 -7.52 11.64 3.98
C PRO A 50 -7.41 13.15 4.01
N GLU A 51 -8.12 13.73 5.00
CA GLU A 51 -7.96 15.10 5.45
C GLU A 51 -7.73 15.08 6.97
N PHE A 52 -6.75 15.84 7.47
CA PHE A 52 -6.36 15.81 8.88
C PHE A 52 -5.69 17.10 9.34
N SER A 53 -5.67 17.32 10.65
CA SER A 53 -4.94 18.42 11.30
C SER A 53 -3.54 17.95 11.68
N VAL A 54 -2.51 18.75 11.37
CA VAL A 54 -1.12 18.54 11.81
C VAL A 54 -0.88 19.30 13.08
N ASN A 55 -0.42 18.60 14.13
CA ASN A 55 -0.13 19.17 15.44
C ASN A 55 1.36 19.12 15.74
N HIS A 56 1.89 20.16 16.40
CA HIS A 56 3.23 20.25 16.95
C HIS A 56 3.30 21.24 18.08
N GLY A 57 4.08 20.97 19.13
CA GLY A 57 4.27 21.88 20.26
C GLY A 57 2.97 22.26 20.99
N GLY A 58 1.97 21.37 21.01
CA GLY A 58 0.67 21.60 21.66
C GLY A 58 -0.29 22.49 20.85
N GLN A 59 0.01 22.79 19.60
CA GLN A 59 -0.80 23.62 18.73
C GLN A 59 -1.12 22.90 17.41
N VAL A 60 -2.28 23.20 16.83
CA VAL A 60 -2.61 22.83 15.44
C VAL A 60 -1.89 23.81 14.53
N LEU A 61 -0.99 23.30 13.69
CA LEU A 61 -0.23 24.12 12.73
C LEU A 61 -1.03 24.42 11.45
N CYS A 62 -1.71 23.39 10.94
CA CYS A 62 -2.47 23.45 9.70
C CYS A 62 -3.43 22.28 9.55
N ARG A 63 -4.29 22.35 8.54
CA ARG A 63 -5.09 21.22 8.04
C ARG A 63 -4.56 20.85 6.65
N VAL A 64 -4.46 19.56 6.35
CA VAL A 64 -3.92 19.01 5.08
C VAL A 64 -4.93 18.04 4.49
N LYS A 65 -5.21 18.19 3.20
CA LYS A 65 -6.03 17.26 2.41
C LYS A 65 -5.16 16.58 1.37
N LEU A 66 -4.91 15.29 1.50
CA LEU A 66 -4.09 14.57 0.53
C LEU A 66 -4.89 14.16 -0.70
N ALA A 67 -4.20 14.11 -1.85
CA ALA A 67 -4.70 13.53 -3.10
C ALA A 67 -4.28 12.07 -3.27
N VAL A 68 -3.76 11.42 -2.21
CA VAL A 68 -3.38 10.00 -2.16
C VAL A 68 -4.08 9.31 -1.00
N PRO A 69 -4.66 8.10 -1.19
CA PRO A 69 -5.50 7.47 -0.17
C PRO A 69 -4.71 6.73 0.90
N GLY A 70 -5.37 6.48 2.03
CA GLY A 70 -4.93 5.58 3.08
C GLY A 70 -4.17 6.25 4.24
N GLU A 71 -4.34 5.67 5.44
CA GLU A 71 -3.73 6.16 6.68
C GLU A 71 -2.20 6.20 6.63
N HIS A 72 -1.57 5.25 5.94
CA HIS A 72 -0.12 5.25 5.77
C HIS A 72 0.40 6.50 5.05
N ASN A 73 -0.41 7.12 4.18
CA ASN A 73 -0.02 8.38 3.53
C ASN A 73 -0.17 9.59 4.46
N ILE A 74 -1.00 9.52 5.50
CA ILE A 74 -0.98 10.50 6.60
C ILE A 74 0.39 10.46 7.29
N LEU A 75 0.88 9.26 7.61
CA LEU A 75 2.20 9.08 8.25
C LEU A 75 3.34 9.57 7.34
N ASN A 76 3.29 9.26 6.04
CA ASN A 76 4.26 9.76 5.07
C ASN A 76 4.25 11.29 4.98
N ALA A 77 3.06 11.89 4.97
CA ALA A 77 2.88 13.34 4.94
C ALA A 77 3.39 14.00 6.23
N LEU A 78 3.14 13.41 7.41
CA LEU A 78 3.68 13.91 8.69
C LEU A 78 5.22 13.87 8.71
N ALA A 79 5.83 12.80 8.20
CA ALA A 79 7.30 12.71 8.10
C ALA A 79 7.87 13.79 7.18
N ALA A 80 7.27 13.98 6.00
CA ALA A 80 7.67 15.02 5.06
C ALA A 80 7.45 16.42 5.64
N PHE A 81 6.30 16.64 6.29
CA PHE A 81 5.96 17.91 6.96
C PHE A 81 6.99 18.25 8.04
N ALA A 82 7.28 17.30 8.95
CA ALA A 82 8.24 17.48 10.02
C ALA A 82 9.63 17.85 9.45
N CYS A 83 10.09 17.14 8.41
CA CYS A 83 11.36 17.41 7.75
C CYS A 83 11.43 18.83 7.19
N CYS A 84 10.43 19.24 6.42
CA CYS A 84 10.39 20.57 5.81
C CYS A 84 10.25 21.69 6.85
N ASN A 85 9.42 21.48 7.87
CA ASN A 85 9.17 22.45 8.93
C ASN A 85 10.44 22.74 9.75
N ILE A 86 11.20 21.69 10.10
CA ILE A 86 12.50 21.82 10.80
C ILE A 86 13.53 22.59 9.96
N LEU A 87 13.49 22.41 8.65
CA LEU A 87 14.35 23.14 7.72
C LEU A 87 13.88 24.58 7.47
N GLY A 88 12.81 25.03 8.12
CA GLY A 88 12.28 26.39 8.03
C GLY A 88 11.47 26.69 6.77
N VAL A 89 10.97 25.66 6.08
CA VAL A 89 10.06 25.85 4.97
C VAL A 89 8.72 26.37 5.50
N ASP A 90 8.16 27.37 4.82
CA ASP A 90 6.87 27.95 5.16
C ASP A 90 5.74 26.90 5.15
N THR A 91 4.89 26.92 6.18
CA THR A 91 3.80 25.94 6.36
C THR A 91 2.85 25.91 5.18
N ASP A 92 2.50 27.07 4.60
CA ASP A 92 1.58 27.14 3.45
C ASP A 92 2.19 26.51 2.20
N VAL A 93 3.52 26.60 2.03
CA VAL A 93 4.24 25.92 0.94
C VAL A 93 4.22 24.42 1.13
N ILE A 94 4.45 23.94 2.36
CA ILE A 94 4.40 22.51 2.69
C ILE A 94 2.99 21.96 2.39
N VAL A 95 1.95 22.61 2.91
CA VAL A 95 0.55 22.19 2.73
C VAL A 95 0.19 22.13 1.24
N LYS A 96 0.41 23.19 0.47
CA LYS A 96 0.12 23.21 -0.98
C LYS A 96 0.83 22.09 -1.73
N THR A 97 2.08 21.78 -1.35
CA THR A 97 2.86 20.73 -2.00
C THR A 97 2.29 19.35 -1.68
N LEU A 98 1.94 19.09 -0.41
CA LEU A 98 1.31 17.84 0.01
C LEU A 98 -0.05 17.63 -0.66
N GLU A 99 -0.88 18.66 -0.76
CA GLU A 99 -2.20 18.62 -1.41
C GLU A 99 -2.11 18.41 -2.92
N SER A 100 -1.06 18.92 -3.57
CA SER A 100 -0.83 18.74 -5.01
C SER A 100 -0.16 17.43 -5.38
N PHE A 101 0.36 16.68 -4.40
CA PHE A 101 1.04 15.41 -4.63
C PHE A 101 0.03 14.30 -4.95
N THR A 102 0.01 13.85 -6.21
CA THR A 102 -0.91 12.82 -6.71
C THR A 102 -0.37 11.41 -6.64
N GLY A 103 0.75 11.20 -5.94
CA GLY A 103 1.41 9.91 -5.81
C GLY A 103 2.57 9.71 -6.78
N THR A 104 3.15 8.53 -6.71
CA THR A 104 4.19 8.05 -7.65
C THR A 104 3.62 6.89 -8.44
N GLN A 105 4.14 6.66 -9.65
CA GLN A 105 3.79 5.47 -10.43
C GLN A 105 3.89 4.21 -9.56
N ARG A 106 2.92 3.31 -9.73
CA ARG A 106 2.85 2.06 -8.99
C ARG A 106 2.71 2.22 -7.46
N ARG A 107 2.16 3.33 -6.98
CA ARG A 107 1.79 3.56 -5.57
C ARG A 107 0.34 3.99 -5.51
N PHE A 108 -0.56 3.00 -5.38
CA PHE A 108 -2.02 3.18 -5.47
C PHE A 108 -2.43 3.90 -6.78
N ASP A 109 -1.84 3.49 -7.88
CA ASP A 109 -1.88 4.14 -9.18
C ASP A 109 -3.09 3.65 -9.99
N LEU A 110 -4.05 4.52 -10.27
CA LEU A 110 -5.23 4.19 -11.08
C LEU A 110 -4.82 4.03 -12.54
N GLN A 111 -4.74 2.80 -13.03
CA GLN A 111 -4.41 2.47 -14.41
C GLN A 111 -5.56 2.76 -15.38
N GLY A 112 -6.81 2.60 -14.93
CA GLY A 112 -7.98 2.85 -15.76
C GLY A 112 -9.26 2.27 -15.15
N THR A 113 -10.35 2.37 -15.92
CA THR A 113 -11.65 1.83 -15.56
C THR A 113 -12.24 1.11 -16.76
N THR A 114 -12.73 -0.11 -16.58
CA THR A 114 -13.38 -0.90 -17.64
C THR A 114 -14.79 -0.39 -17.95
N SER A 115 -15.36 -0.86 -19.05
CA SER A 115 -16.76 -0.59 -19.45
C SER A 115 -17.79 -1.06 -18.40
N LYS A 116 -17.43 -2.02 -17.55
CA LYS A 116 -18.22 -2.49 -16.40
C LYS A 116 -18.09 -1.60 -15.15
N GLY A 117 -17.34 -0.49 -15.19
CA GLY A 117 -17.07 0.35 -14.02
C GLY A 117 -15.95 -0.16 -13.11
N ASN A 118 -15.28 -1.26 -13.45
CA ASN A 118 -14.22 -1.85 -12.63
C ASN A 118 -12.98 -0.96 -12.64
N LYS A 119 -12.64 -0.37 -11.50
CA LYS A 119 -11.40 0.39 -11.34
C LYS A 119 -10.21 -0.58 -11.25
N ILE A 120 -9.16 -0.33 -12.02
CA ILE A 120 -7.91 -1.08 -11.99
C ILE A 120 -6.83 -0.21 -11.36
N ILE A 121 -6.31 -0.64 -10.22
CA ILE A 121 -5.29 0.08 -9.44
C ILE A 121 -4.05 -0.79 -9.35
N ASP A 122 -2.86 -0.19 -9.53
CA ASP A 122 -1.56 -0.86 -9.29
C ASP A 122 -0.89 -0.33 -8.04
N ASP A 123 -0.33 -1.23 -7.24
CA ASP A 123 0.47 -0.88 -6.07
C ASP A 123 1.75 -1.72 -6.00
N TYR A 124 2.85 -1.07 -5.65
CA TYR A 124 4.16 -1.71 -5.54
C TYR A 124 4.32 -2.56 -4.27
N ALA A 125 3.32 -2.60 -3.39
CA ALA A 125 3.34 -3.36 -2.14
C ALA A 125 3.75 -4.82 -2.38
N HIS A 126 4.79 -5.25 -1.67
CA HIS A 126 5.39 -6.56 -1.81
C HIS A 126 5.88 -7.15 -0.48
N HIS A 127 5.58 -6.49 0.64
CA HIS A 127 5.78 -6.96 2.00
C HIS A 127 4.41 -7.14 2.68
N PRO A 128 4.20 -8.14 3.56
CA PRO A 128 2.90 -8.37 4.22
C PRO A 128 2.29 -7.13 4.89
N THR A 129 3.12 -6.30 5.49
CA THR A 129 2.68 -5.04 6.13
C THR A 129 2.16 -4.03 5.10
N GLU A 130 2.84 -3.89 3.94
CA GLU A 130 2.43 -3.01 2.86
C GLU A 130 1.11 -3.49 2.24
N ILE A 131 0.99 -4.81 1.98
CA ILE A 131 -0.23 -5.44 1.45
C ILE A 131 -1.43 -5.12 2.34
N LYS A 132 -1.29 -5.29 3.66
CA LYS A 132 -2.35 -4.97 4.62
C LYS A 132 -2.71 -3.49 4.60
N ALA A 133 -1.73 -2.60 4.51
CA ALA A 133 -1.96 -1.16 4.44
C ALA A 133 -2.71 -0.74 3.17
N THR A 134 -2.30 -1.26 2.00
CA THR A 134 -2.96 -0.99 0.73
C THR A 134 -4.38 -1.55 0.71
N LEU A 135 -4.61 -2.79 1.17
CA LEU A 135 -5.94 -3.37 1.26
C LEU A 135 -6.86 -2.60 2.24
N ALA A 136 -6.30 -2.07 3.34
CA ALA A 136 -7.04 -1.22 4.27
C ALA A 136 -7.43 0.12 3.63
N ALA A 137 -6.56 0.71 2.82
CA ALA A 137 -6.86 1.94 2.07
C ALA A 137 -8.03 1.74 1.09
N VAL A 138 -8.07 0.61 0.39
CA VAL A 138 -9.15 0.25 -0.54
C VAL A 138 -10.52 0.14 0.16
N ARG A 139 -10.56 -0.29 1.42
CA ARG A 139 -11.81 -0.40 2.17
C ARG A 139 -12.56 0.92 2.34
N ASN A 140 -11.86 2.05 2.23
CA ASN A 140 -12.44 3.38 2.29
C ASN A 140 -13.02 3.83 0.93
N MET A 141 -12.84 3.03 -0.13
CA MET A 141 -13.38 3.30 -1.47
C MET A 141 -14.68 2.53 -1.70
N LYS A 142 -15.62 3.13 -2.43
CA LYS A 142 -16.84 2.44 -2.85
C LYS A 142 -16.50 1.41 -3.94
N HIS A 143 -16.79 0.15 -3.71
CA HIS A 143 -16.66 -0.96 -4.67
C HIS A 143 -17.61 -2.10 -4.29
N ASN A 144 -17.84 -3.04 -5.22
CA ASN A 144 -18.61 -4.26 -4.96
C ASN A 144 -17.70 -5.35 -4.35
N LYS A 145 -16.85 -6.01 -5.13
CA LYS A 145 -15.86 -6.99 -4.67
C LYS A 145 -14.44 -6.49 -4.90
N LEU A 146 -13.55 -6.82 -3.97
CA LEU A 146 -12.11 -6.53 -4.08
C LEU A 146 -11.36 -7.76 -4.57
N TRP A 147 -10.79 -7.66 -5.76
CA TRP A 147 -9.83 -8.61 -6.32
C TRP A 147 -8.40 -8.14 -6.04
N CYS A 148 -7.61 -8.98 -5.39
CA CYS A 148 -6.18 -8.75 -5.20
C CYS A 148 -5.38 -9.70 -6.08
N LEU A 149 -4.73 -9.16 -7.12
CA LEU A 149 -3.85 -9.89 -8.02
C LEU A 149 -2.42 -9.68 -7.54
N PHE A 150 -1.80 -10.68 -6.94
CA PHE A 150 -0.52 -10.53 -6.27
C PHE A 150 0.59 -11.36 -6.91
N GLN A 151 1.75 -10.74 -7.10
CA GLN A 151 2.98 -11.43 -7.49
C GLN A 151 4.01 -11.33 -6.35
N PRO A 152 4.32 -12.44 -5.65
CA PRO A 152 5.39 -12.44 -4.68
C PRO A 152 6.73 -12.08 -5.33
N HIS A 153 7.58 -11.35 -4.61
CA HIS A 153 8.87 -10.89 -5.11
C HIS A 153 10.00 -11.54 -4.31
N THR A 154 10.84 -12.31 -5.01
CA THR A 154 11.96 -13.15 -4.60
C THR A 154 11.56 -14.40 -3.80
N TYR A 155 12.30 -15.48 -4.05
CA TYR A 155 12.06 -16.76 -3.39
C TYR A 155 12.40 -16.70 -1.90
N THR A 156 13.52 -16.04 -1.55
CA THR A 156 13.98 -15.94 -0.16
C THR A 156 13.00 -15.19 0.72
N ARG A 157 12.46 -14.05 0.26
CA ARG A 157 11.43 -13.28 0.99
C ARG A 157 10.14 -14.07 1.12
N THR A 158 9.67 -14.66 0.03
CA THR A 158 8.42 -15.43 0.02
C THR A 158 8.50 -16.59 1.02
N MET A 159 9.63 -17.29 1.07
CA MET A 159 9.85 -18.36 2.02
C MET A 159 9.92 -17.87 3.47
N ALA A 160 10.69 -16.80 3.72
CA ALA A 160 10.90 -16.26 5.06
C ALA A 160 9.62 -15.69 5.69
N LEU A 161 8.73 -15.14 4.87
CA LEU A 161 7.50 -14.46 5.32
C LEU A 161 6.22 -15.22 4.90
N MET A 162 6.31 -16.54 4.68
CA MET A 162 5.21 -17.34 4.15
C MET A 162 3.95 -17.25 5.02
N ASP A 163 4.10 -17.35 6.33
CA ASP A 163 2.96 -17.30 7.26
C ASP A 163 2.37 -15.88 7.40
N GLU A 164 3.21 -14.85 7.31
CA GLU A 164 2.78 -13.46 7.31
C GLU A 164 2.04 -13.11 6.02
N PHE A 165 2.53 -13.58 4.86
CA PHE A 165 1.83 -13.46 3.58
C PHE A 165 0.48 -14.15 3.61
N ALA A 166 0.41 -15.37 4.15
CA ALA A 166 -0.84 -16.12 4.24
C ALA A 166 -1.94 -15.38 5.01
N GLY A 167 -1.59 -14.50 5.95
CA GLY A 167 -2.53 -13.66 6.70
C GLY A 167 -2.59 -12.20 6.25
N ALA A 168 -2.07 -11.87 5.06
CA ALA A 168 -2.04 -10.49 4.59
C ALA A 168 -3.26 -10.11 3.73
N PHE A 169 -4.00 -11.09 3.20
CA PHE A 169 -5.04 -10.88 2.20
C PHE A 169 -6.48 -10.92 2.76
N THR A 170 -6.64 -10.90 4.07
CA THR A 170 -7.95 -11.04 4.75
C THR A 170 -8.99 -10.03 4.23
N ALA A 171 -8.57 -8.82 3.90
CA ALA A 171 -9.46 -7.76 3.44
C ALA A 171 -9.87 -7.87 1.96
N ALA A 172 -9.23 -8.71 1.15
CA ALA A 172 -9.63 -8.98 -0.23
C ALA A 172 -10.75 -10.03 -0.28
N ASP A 173 -11.73 -9.89 -1.18
CA ASP A 173 -12.75 -10.92 -1.42
C ASP A 173 -12.15 -12.09 -2.21
N LYS A 174 -11.36 -11.79 -3.24
CA LYS A 174 -10.72 -12.77 -4.10
C LYS A 174 -9.23 -12.48 -4.24
N VAL A 175 -8.42 -13.52 -4.17
CA VAL A 175 -6.95 -13.44 -4.30
C VAL A 175 -6.52 -14.26 -5.52
N VAL A 176 -5.75 -13.65 -6.41
CA VAL A 176 -5.17 -14.32 -7.57
C VAL A 176 -3.67 -14.19 -7.50
N LEU A 177 -2.96 -15.30 -7.42
CA LEU A 177 -1.51 -15.33 -7.34
C LEU A 177 -0.89 -15.68 -8.70
N ALA A 178 0.06 -14.85 -9.13
CA ALA A 178 1.01 -15.18 -10.18
C ALA A 178 2.21 -15.94 -9.59
N GLU A 179 3.04 -16.57 -10.44
CA GLU A 179 4.28 -17.20 -9.98
C GLU A 179 5.27 -16.14 -9.47
N ILE A 180 6.13 -16.55 -8.52
CA ILE A 180 7.09 -15.68 -7.85
C ILE A 180 8.00 -14.99 -8.87
N TYR A 181 8.12 -13.67 -8.78
CA TYR A 181 9.11 -12.92 -9.54
C TYR A 181 10.50 -13.15 -8.95
N ALA A 182 11.32 -13.90 -9.66
CA ALA A 182 12.62 -14.36 -9.18
C ALA A 182 13.65 -13.23 -8.97
N ALA A 183 13.51 -12.10 -9.70
CA ALA A 183 14.53 -11.06 -9.79
C ALA A 183 15.90 -11.65 -10.19
N ARG A 184 16.86 -11.69 -9.25
CA ARG A 184 18.20 -12.24 -9.47
C ARG A 184 18.44 -13.57 -8.75
N GLU A 185 17.40 -14.11 -8.10
CA GLU A 185 17.52 -15.33 -7.29
C GLU A 185 17.35 -16.60 -8.14
N LYS A 186 18.03 -17.66 -7.72
CA LYS A 186 17.77 -19.03 -8.21
C LYS A 186 16.85 -19.73 -7.24
N ASN A 187 15.87 -20.48 -7.74
CA ASN A 187 14.94 -21.24 -6.90
C ASN A 187 15.56 -22.53 -6.34
N ILE A 188 16.53 -22.40 -5.45
CA ILE A 188 17.24 -23.53 -4.82
C ILE A 188 16.35 -24.30 -3.83
N HIS A 189 15.34 -23.65 -3.27
CA HIS A 189 14.42 -24.21 -2.28
C HIS A 189 13.14 -24.77 -2.90
N LYS A 190 13.00 -24.73 -4.24
CA LYS A 190 11.82 -25.21 -4.98
C LYS A 190 10.51 -24.63 -4.45
N ILE A 191 10.52 -23.36 -4.10
CA ILE A 191 9.34 -22.63 -3.63
C ILE A 191 8.53 -22.08 -4.82
N SER A 192 7.22 -22.06 -4.68
CA SER A 192 6.27 -21.57 -5.68
C SER A 192 5.11 -20.86 -5.00
N SER A 193 4.44 -19.97 -5.71
CA SER A 193 3.21 -19.33 -5.26
C SER A 193 2.08 -20.33 -4.96
N LYS A 194 2.14 -21.55 -5.51
CA LYS A 194 1.19 -22.64 -5.17
C LYS A 194 1.20 -22.97 -3.68
N GLN A 195 2.39 -22.98 -3.05
CA GLN A 195 2.51 -23.22 -1.61
C GLN A 195 1.88 -22.08 -0.79
N LEU A 196 1.98 -20.83 -1.28
CA LEU A 196 1.31 -19.72 -0.63
C LEU A 196 -0.21 -19.80 -0.77
N VAL A 197 -0.74 -20.25 -1.92
CA VAL A 197 -2.19 -20.53 -2.08
C VAL A 197 -2.69 -21.50 -1.03
N GLU A 198 -1.98 -22.61 -0.85
CA GLU A 198 -2.34 -23.61 0.16
C GLU A 198 -2.32 -23.03 1.56
N LYS A 199 -1.30 -22.27 1.91
CA LYS A 199 -1.19 -21.60 3.21
C LYS A 199 -2.30 -20.57 3.46
N ILE A 200 -2.71 -19.80 2.45
CA ILE A 200 -3.86 -18.88 2.57
C ILE A 200 -5.13 -19.67 2.83
N ARG A 201 -5.38 -20.77 2.09
CA ARG A 201 -6.56 -21.62 2.26
C ARG A 201 -6.61 -22.31 3.62
N GLU A 202 -5.46 -22.74 4.15
CA GLU A 202 -5.34 -23.29 5.50
C GLU A 202 -5.73 -22.25 6.57
N LYS A 203 -5.27 -21.01 6.40
CA LYS A 203 -5.45 -19.92 7.38
C LYS A 203 -6.84 -19.30 7.30
N GLU A 204 -7.40 -19.20 6.11
CA GLU A 204 -8.73 -18.64 5.83
C GLU A 204 -9.59 -19.65 5.03
N PRO A 205 -10.16 -20.67 5.68
CA PRO A 205 -11.02 -21.66 5.01
C PRO A 205 -12.21 -20.96 4.33
N GLY A 206 -12.42 -21.23 3.04
CA GLY A 206 -13.48 -20.63 2.24
C GLY A 206 -13.08 -19.35 1.48
N LYS A 207 -11.87 -18.83 1.67
CA LYS A 207 -11.33 -17.75 0.86
C LYS A 207 -11.19 -18.17 -0.60
N GLU A 208 -11.69 -17.37 -1.53
CA GLU A 208 -11.49 -17.59 -2.96
C GLU A 208 -10.05 -17.21 -3.34
N VAL A 209 -9.20 -18.24 -3.50
CA VAL A 209 -7.77 -18.07 -3.85
C VAL A 209 -7.47 -18.91 -5.09
N TYR A 210 -6.88 -18.27 -6.09
CA TYR A 210 -6.53 -18.84 -7.39
C TYR A 210 -5.04 -18.68 -7.67
N TYR A 211 -4.51 -19.54 -8.53
CA TYR A 211 -3.15 -19.47 -9.06
C TYR A 211 -3.17 -19.72 -10.56
N PHE A 212 -2.37 -18.96 -11.29
CA PHE A 212 -2.14 -19.16 -12.72
C PHE A 212 -0.66 -19.00 -13.04
N ASP A 213 -0.20 -19.75 -14.04
CA ASP A 213 1.20 -19.73 -14.48
C ASP A 213 1.51 -18.53 -15.38
N SER A 214 0.50 -17.93 -16.03
CA SER A 214 0.68 -16.82 -16.96
C SER A 214 -0.21 -15.62 -16.64
N PHE A 215 0.26 -14.43 -17.05
CA PHE A 215 -0.51 -13.19 -16.92
C PHE A 215 -1.74 -13.17 -17.85
N ASP A 216 -1.65 -13.80 -19.03
CA ASP A 216 -2.78 -13.92 -19.97
C ASP A 216 -3.93 -14.70 -19.35
N GLU A 217 -3.63 -15.81 -18.63
CA GLU A 217 -4.64 -16.58 -17.93
C GLU A 217 -5.26 -15.78 -16.79
N ILE A 218 -4.44 -15.03 -16.00
CA ILE A 218 -4.96 -14.16 -14.95
C ILE A 218 -5.88 -13.09 -15.53
N ALA A 219 -5.42 -12.37 -16.56
CA ALA A 219 -6.18 -11.30 -17.19
C ALA A 219 -7.53 -11.81 -17.73
N SER A 220 -7.51 -12.92 -18.47
CA SER A 220 -8.70 -13.54 -19.04
C SER A 220 -9.67 -14.01 -17.95
N PHE A 221 -9.15 -14.66 -16.89
CA PHE A 221 -9.95 -15.14 -15.78
C PHE A 221 -10.64 -13.98 -15.05
N VAL A 222 -9.90 -12.92 -14.69
CA VAL A 222 -10.43 -11.78 -13.98
C VAL A 222 -11.44 -11.03 -14.84
N TYR A 223 -11.12 -10.73 -16.11
CA TYR A 223 -12.02 -10.03 -17.04
C TYR A 223 -13.38 -10.73 -17.21
N ASN A 224 -13.37 -12.08 -17.30
CA ASN A 224 -14.57 -12.87 -17.48
C ASN A 224 -15.42 -13.04 -16.19
N ASN A 225 -14.80 -12.95 -15.01
CA ASN A 225 -15.45 -13.24 -13.73
C ASN A 225 -15.70 -12.01 -12.86
N ALA A 226 -15.05 -10.86 -13.13
CA ALA A 226 -15.34 -9.62 -12.44
C ALA A 226 -16.72 -9.09 -12.80
N GLN A 227 -17.44 -8.66 -11.77
CA GLN A 227 -18.79 -8.09 -11.90
C GLN A 227 -18.72 -6.57 -12.01
N GLU A 228 -19.85 -5.93 -12.22
CA GLU A 228 -19.97 -4.47 -12.27
C GLU A 228 -19.48 -3.84 -10.94
N ASP A 229 -18.74 -2.75 -11.04
CA ASP A 229 -18.17 -2.00 -9.92
C ASP A 229 -17.21 -2.80 -9.00
N ASP A 230 -16.67 -3.93 -9.46
CA ASP A 230 -15.58 -4.59 -8.75
C ASP A 230 -14.31 -3.72 -8.80
N LEU A 231 -13.48 -3.79 -7.76
CA LEU A 231 -12.18 -3.17 -7.74
C LEU A 231 -11.09 -4.22 -7.95
N ILE A 232 -10.23 -4.00 -8.94
CA ILE A 232 -9.14 -4.89 -9.32
C ILE A 232 -7.83 -4.21 -8.90
N LEU A 233 -7.12 -4.83 -7.96
CA LEU A 233 -5.86 -4.33 -7.43
C LEU A 233 -4.72 -5.26 -7.84
N THR A 234 -3.82 -4.79 -8.72
CA THR A 234 -2.54 -5.47 -8.99
C THR A 234 -1.53 -5.05 -7.94
N MET A 235 -0.80 -6.02 -7.37
CA MET A 235 0.09 -5.75 -6.25
C MET A 235 1.38 -6.55 -6.33
N GLY A 236 2.52 -5.86 -6.22
CA GLY A 236 3.84 -6.50 -6.22
C GLY A 236 4.95 -5.66 -6.86
N ALA A 237 6.20 -5.94 -6.50
CA ALA A 237 7.39 -5.26 -7.05
C ALA A 237 7.85 -5.80 -8.42
N GLY A 238 7.20 -6.87 -8.91
CA GLY A 238 7.45 -7.46 -10.23
C GLY A 238 6.58 -6.86 -11.33
N ASP A 239 6.21 -7.70 -12.28
CA ASP A 239 5.54 -7.31 -13.54
C ASP A 239 4.01 -7.43 -13.50
N ILE A 240 3.41 -7.73 -12.35
CA ILE A 240 1.97 -8.00 -12.21
C ILE A 240 1.08 -6.83 -12.67
N TYR A 241 1.58 -5.58 -12.64
CA TYR A 241 0.88 -4.41 -13.16
C TYR A 241 0.44 -4.57 -14.62
N LYS A 242 1.18 -5.36 -15.43
CA LYS A 242 0.85 -5.66 -16.83
C LYS A 242 -0.50 -6.38 -16.96
N VAL A 243 -0.92 -7.12 -15.93
CA VAL A 243 -2.23 -7.78 -15.93
C VAL A 243 -3.35 -6.75 -15.95
N GLY A 244 -3.21 -5.64 -15.22
CA GLY A 244 -4.15 -4.52 -15.29
C GLY A 244 -4.26 -3.92 -16.69
N GLU A 245 -3.11 -3.68 -17.33
CA GLU A 245 -3.06 -3.19 -18.73
C GLU A 245 -3.71 -4.20 -19.71
N MET A 246 -3.50 -5.51 -19.50
CA MET A 246 -4.09 -6.56 -20.33
C MET A 246 -5.62 -6.60 -20.17
N ILE A 247 -6.14 -6.45 -18.94
CA ILE A 247 -7.59 -6.40 -18.69
C ILE A 247 -8.22 -5.20 -19.40
N LEU A 248 -7.59 -4.02 -19.35
CA LEU A 248 -8.08 -2.82 -20.06
C LEU A 248 -8.10 -3.06 -21.58
N LYS A 249 -7.05 -3.67 -22.15
CA LYS A 249 -7.01 -4.03 -23.56
C LYS A 249 -8.09 -5.04 -23.98
N LEU A 250 -8.41 -6.01 -23.11
CA LEU A 250 -9.49 -6.96 -23.36
C LEU A 250 -10.86 -6.27 -23.39
N ASP A 251 -11.03 -5.24 -22.59
CA ASP A 251 -12.24 -4.45 -22.53
C ASP A 251 -12.39 -3.53 -23.76
N GLU A 252 -11.33 -2.90 -24.22
CA GLU A 252 -11.29 -2.04 -25.43
C GLU A 252 -11.62 -2.80 -26.71
N ASN A 253 -11.24 -4.09 -26.79
CA ASN A 253 -11.41 -4.92 -27.99
C ASN A 253 -12.80 -5.60 -28.08
N ARG A 254 -13.75 -5.23 -27.24
CA ARG A 254 -15.10 -5.78 -27.20
C ARG A 254 -16.13 -4.85 -27.84
#